data_e5c2afad3c62e04ff32b8dd7dcdba768
#
_entry.id   e5c2afad3c62e04ff32b8dd7dcdba768
#
_cell.length_a   1.000
_cell.length_b   1.000
_cell.length_c   1.000
_cell.angle_alpha   90.00
_cell.angle_beta   90.00
_cell.angle_gamma   90.00
#
_symmetry.space_group_name_H-M   'P 1'
#
loop_
_entity.id
_entity.type
_entity.pdbx_description
1 polymer ?
#
loop_
_entity_poly.entity_id
_entity_poly.type
_entity_poly.pdbx_seq_one_letter_code
_entity_poly.pdbx_strand_id
1 'polypeptide(L)'
;MVIISSEVTICECNQVRVAKIQDDGDVLTSLLGEHDGRAHKLAIEPGSPYIFYSCGEDGLVQHFDLRTDTATELFICRNSLTKSGYSSHVHLNAITMDPRNPNIIAVGGSNSLARVYDIRKCKWDGSSDFAQPSDCYCPPHLIDNRSVGITGLAFSHQSELLISYNDEKIYLFPKNGGLGPDPKSSTKIEGNEGSKSAMFTSSESVDRSAPQVYVGHRNCETVKGVTFIGPNHEYVASGSDCGRLFIWRKRDGKFLRAMEGDECIVNCIEPHPHVMTIASSGIDNDVKLWTPSANERAQVLNVEELKPRKRKAKLWHFALPEELVWHVLASRRRQSAGEDSSADLEDNTELLNLVLQAADRDSLSDDSDEDEETSDCSGS
;
A
#
# COMPACT_ATOMS: atom_id res chain seq x y z
N MET A 1 17.99 10.86 -22.22
CA MET A 1 18.26 9.69 -21.37
C MET A 1 19.07 10.22 -20.19
N VAL A 2 18.40 10.52 -19.06
CA VAL A 2 19.12 10.89 -17.85
C VAL A 2 19.38 9.57 -17.12
N ILE A 3 20.61 9.09 -17.22
CA ILE A 3 21.07 7.99 -16.37
C ILE A 3 21.28 8.62 -15.00
N ILE A 4 20.34 8.39 -14.09
CA ILE A 4 20.56 8.68 -12.68
C ILE A 4 21.58 7.63 -12.23
N SER A 5 22.83 8.03 -12.06
CA SER A 5 23.92 7.17 -11.58
C SER A 5 23.76 6.82 -10.08
N SER A 6 22.64 7.15 -9.49
CA SER A 6 22.36 6.94 -8.07
C SER A 6 20.93 6.43 -7.91
N GLU A 7 20.77 5.34 -7.18
CA GLU A 7 19.48 4.79 -6.80
C GLU A 7 19.21 5.12 -5.33
N VAL A 8 18.02 5.63 -5.05
CA VAL A 8 17.56 5.88 -3.68
C VAL A 8 16.78 4.67 -3.22
N THR A 9 17.15 4.14 -2.07
CA THR A 9 16.52 2.96 -1.48
C THR A 9 15.99 3.26 -0.08
N ILE A 10 14.93 2.55 0.29
CA ILE A 10 14.47 2.43 1.67
C ILE A 10 14.90 1.05 2.16
N CYS A 11 15.54 1.00 3.33
CA CYS A 11 15.76 -0.24 4.04
C CYS A 11 14.51 -0.54 4.88
N GLU A 12 14.18 -1.81 5.14
CA GLU A 12 13.11 -2.22 6.09
C GLU A 12 13.32 -1.70 7.52
N CYS A 13 14.53 -1.19 7.78
CA CYS A 13 14.82 -0.31 8.89
C CYS A 13 14.33 1.11 8.57
N ASN A 14 14.35 1.98 9.52
CA ASN A 14 13.97 3.38 9.45
C ASN A 14 14.82 4.28 8.52
N GLN A 15 15.79 3.73 7.76
CA GLN A 15 16.81 4.49 7.05
C GLN A 15 16.46 4.78 5.59
N VAL A 16 16.71 6.01 5.17
CA VAL A 16 16.69 6.44 3.77
C VAL A 16 18.16 6.57 3.31
N ARG A 17 18.53 5.78 2.31
CA ARG A 17 19.91 5.70 1.81
C ARG A 17 19.96 5.96 0.31
N VAL A 18 21.07 6.53 -0.16
CA VAL A 18 21.39 6.57 -1.59
C VAL A 18 22.42 5.51 -1.90
N ALA A 19 22.17 4.76 -2.98
CA ALA A 19 23.08 3.78 -3.54
C ALA A 19 23.69 4.33 -4.84
N LYS A 20 24.98 4.25 -4.99
CA LYS A 20 25.70 4.58 -6.22
C LYS A 20 26.34 3.33 -6.78
N ILE A 21 25.88 2.91 -7.96
CA ILE A 21 26.46 1.79 -8.68
C ILE A 21 27.70 2.28 -9.42
N GLN A 22 28.84 1.62 -9.19
CA GLN A 22 30.11 1.92 -9.86
C GLN A 22 30.25 1.13 -11.16
N ASP A 23 31.20 1.52 -12.00
CA ASP A 23 31.44 0.87 -13.30
C ASP A 23 31.90 -0.61 -13.17
N ASP A 24 32.46 -0.97 -12.04
CA ASP A 24 32.88 -2.34 -11.67
C ASP A 24 31.73 -3.21 -11.13
N GLY A 25 30.56 -2.61 -10.93
CA GLY A 25 29.36 -3.26 -10.36
C GLY A 25 29.27 -3.16 -8.82
N ASP A 26 30.28 -2.60 -8.16
CA ASP A 26 30.21 -2.35 -6.73
C ASP A 26 29.17 -1.25 -6.39
N VAL A 27 28.56 -1.38 -5.20
CA VAL A 27 27.50 -0.46 -4.76
C VAL A 27 27.97 0.25 -3.48
N LEU A 28 28.17 1.56 -3.61
CA LEU A 28 28.44 2.43 -2.46
C LEU A 28 27.12 2.99 -1.94
N THR A 29 26.86 2.82 -0.63
CA THR A 29 25.66 3.38 0.00
C THR A 29 26.02 4.43 1.03
N SER A 30 25.26 5.53 1.07
CA SER A 30 25.36 6.54 2.13
C SER A 30 23.99 6.82 2.73
N LEU A 31 23.98 7.09 4.05
CA LEU A 31 22.79 7.46 4.79
C LEU A 31 22.43 8.90 4.46
N LEU A 32 21.16 9.16 4.14
CA LEU A 32 20.63 10.50 3.89
C LEU A 32 19.76 11.00 5.04
N GLY A 33 18.99 10.11 5.67
CA GLY A 33 18.12 10.44 6.80
C GLY A 33 17.50 9.22 7.43
N GLU A 34 16.83 9.44 8.55
CA GLU A 34 16.17 8.39 9.32
C GLU A 34 14.76 8.81 9.72
N HIS A 35 13.87 7.83 9.86
CA HIS A 35 12.55 7.94 10.46
C HIS A 35 12.56 7.32 11.86
N ASP A 36 11.66 7.74 12.75
CA ASP A 36 11.47 7.09 14.06
C ASP A 36 10.74 5.75 13.97
N GLY A 37 10.11 5.46 12.82
CA GLY A 37 9.48 4.21 12.46
C GLY A 37 9.96 3.70 11.11
N ARG A 38 9.37 2.62 10.58
CA ARG A 38 9.74 2.11 9.26
C ARG A 38 9.41 3.12 8.17
N ALA A 39 10.39 3.40 7.30
CA ALA A 39 10.16 4.15 6.08
C ALA A 39 9.56 3.21 5.01
N HIS A 40 8.44 3.59 4.40
CA HIS A 40 7.69 2.69 3.52
C HIS A 40 7.77 3.04 2.03
N LYS A 41 7.74 4.32 1.69
CA LYS A 41 7.66 4.72 0.28
C LYS A 41 8.40 6.03 0.04
N LEU A 42 8.92 6.14 -1.20
CA LEU A 42 9.52 7.36 -1.75
C LEU A 42 8.65 7.93 -2.88
N ALA A 43 8.70 9.25 -3.03
CA ALA A 43 8.13 9.95 -4.19
C ALA A 43 9.17 10.92 -4.75
N ILE A 44 9.50 10.78 -6.04
CA ILE A 44 10.43 11.67 -6.73
C ILE A 44 9.67 12.90 -7.21
N GLU A 45 10.27 14.09 -7.06
CA GLU A 45 9.67 15.32 -7.53
C GLU A 45 9.60 15.36 -9.07
N PRO A 46 8.41 15.57 -9.65
CA PRO A 46 8.28 15.68 -11.09
C PRO A 46 9.13 16.81 -11.66
N GLY A 47 10.00 16.45 -12.63
CA GLY A 47 10.89 17.40 -13.28
C GLY A 47 12.23 17.66 -12.55
N SER A 48 12.43 17.11 -11.35
CA SER A 48 13.69 17.18 -10.63
C SER A 48 14.20 15.77 -10.27
N PRO A 49 15.31 15.30 -10.85
CA PRO A 49 15.87 13.99 -10.50
C PRO A 49 16.63 13.97 -9.16
N TYR A 50 16.80 15.12 -8.51
CA TYR A 50 17.59 15.26 -7.29
C TYR A 50 16.74 15.45 -6.03
N ILE A 51 15.46 15.74 -6.21
CA ILE A 51 14.54 16.01 -5.10
C ILE A 51 13.56 14.86 -4.98
N PHE A 52 13.43 14.35 -3.77
CA PHE A 52 12.47 13.31 -3.45
C PHE A 52 11.96 13.45 -2.00
N TYR A 53 10.92 12.72 -1.70
CA TYR A 53 10.25 12.71 -0.40
C TYR A 53 10.14 11.28 0.10
N SER A 54 10.22 11.08 1.42
CA SER A 54 9.94 9.81 2.09
C SER A 54 8.74 9.93 3.00
N CYS A 55 8.13 8.80 3.34
CA CYS A 55 7.11 8.70 4.38
C CYS A 55 7.30 7.42 5.20
N GLY A 56 6.90 7.45 6.48
CA GLY A 56 7.11 6.34 7.41
C GLY A 56 5.99 6.16 8.44
N GLU A 57 6.15 5.13 9.28
CA GLU A 57 5.22 4.79 10.36
C GLU A 57 5.14 5.86 11.45
N ASP A 58 6.14 6.72 11.55
CA ASP A 58 6.16 7.89 12.43
C ASP A 58 5.20 9.00 11.98
N GLY A 59 4.58 8.84 10.81
CA GLY A 59 3.70 9.83 10.20
C GLY A 59 4.43 11.01 9.58
N LEU A 60 5.76 11.01 9.62
CA LEU A 60 6.60 12.07 9.10
C LEU A 60 6.73 11.96 7.58
N VAL A 61 6.71 13.11 6.93
CA VAL A 61 7.17 13.28 5.54
C VAL A 61 8.45 14.09 5.56
N GLN A 62 9.51 13.54 4.98
CA GLN A 62 10.82 14.19 4.85
C GLN A 62 11.09 14.56 3.40
N HIS A 63 11.75 15.68 3.20
CA HIS A 63 12.26 16.16 1.92
C HIS A 63 13.75 15.96 1.85
N PHE A 64 14.25 15.54 0.69
CA PHE A 64 15.67 15.31 0.41
C PHE A 64 16.10 16.03 -0.85
N ASP A 65 17.28 16.67 -0.80
CA ASP A 65 17.95 17.24 -1.97
C ASP A 65 19.36 16.63 -2.10
N LEU A 66 19.53 15.76 -3.10
CA LEU A 66 20.81 15.06 -3.37
C LEU A 66 21.96 15.97 -3.80
N ARG A 67 21.68 17.24 -4.14
CA ARG A 67 22.72 18.21 -4.50
C ARG A 67 23.40 18.83 -3.30
N THR A 68 22.68 18.88 -2.20
CA THR A 68 23.13 19.52 -0.95
C THR A 68 23.30 18.51 0.19
N ASP A 69 22.99 17.23 -0.06
CA ASP A 69 22.97 16.16 0.93
C ASP A 69 22.16 16.54 2.19
N THR A 70 21.05 17.28 1.99
CA THR A 70 20.19 17.73 3.09
C THR A 70 18.92 16.94 3.17
N ALA A 71 18.56 16.57 4.41
CA ALA A 71 17.23 16.06 4.76
C ALA A 71 16.50 17.11 5.60
N THR A 72 15.23 17.37 5.29
CA THR A 72 14.40 18.33 6.01
C THR A 72 13.07 17.69 6.37
N GLU A 73 12.71 17.70 7.65
CA GLU A 73 11.36 17.30 8.08
C GLU A 73 10.36 18.32 7.56
N LEU A 74 9.34 17.83 6.85
CA LEU A 74 8.37 18.70 6.20
C LEU A 74 7.10 18.86 7.03
N PHE A 75 6.49 17.73 7.44
CA PHE A 75 5.33 17.71 8.33
C PHE A 75 5.06 16.32 8.88
N ILE A 76 4.33 16.26 10.00
CA ILE A 76 3.79 15.01 10.56
C ILE A 76 2.29 14.93 10.27
N CYS A 77 1.89 13.83 9.63
CA CYS A 77 0.48 13.53 9.38
C CYS A 77 -0.19 13.04 10.66
N ARG A 78 -1.18 13.79 11.15
CA ARG A 78 -1.87 13.46 12.40
C ARG A 78 -3.34 13.11 12.16
N ASN A 79 -3.87 12.27 13.05
CA ASN A 79 -5.29 11.91 13.02
C ASN A 79 -6.10 12.97 13.80
N SER A 80 -6.88 13.79 13.09
CA SER A 80 -7.76 14.80 13.69
C SER A 80 -8.94 14.20 14.49
N LEU A 81 -9.07 12.88 14.52
CA LEU A 81 -10.25 12.16 15.00
C LEU A 81 -10.22 11.76 16.48
N THR A 82 -9.16 12.03 17.23
CA THR A 82 -9.10 11.64 18.64
C THR A 82 -9.67 12.73 19.56
N LYS A 83 -10.85 12.45 20.15
CA LYS A 83 -11.42 13.24 21.24
C LYS A 83 -10.61 13.15 22.56
N SER A 84 -9.65 12.26 22.62
CA SER A 84 -8.73 12.06 23.71
C SER A 84 -7.47 12.84 23.40
N GLY A 85 -7.13 13.85 24.15
CA GLY A 85 -6.04 14.83 23.92
C GLY A 85 -4.65 14.31 23.57
N TYR A 86 -4.52 13.05 23.18
CA TYR A 86 -3.36 12.44 22.58
C TYR A 86 -3.50 12.48 21.06
N SER A 87 -2.71 13.33 20.43
CA SER A 87 -2.58 13.40 18.98
C SER A 87 -1.80 12.19 18.49
N SER A 88 -2.49 11.14 18.01
CA SER A 88 -1.83 10.03 17.34
C SER A 88 -1.49 10.41 15.90
N HIS A 89 -0.26 10.14 15.47
CA HIS A 89 0.15 10.23 14.08
C HIS A 89 -0.50 9.10 13.25
N VAL A 90 -0.56 9.30 11.94
CA VAL A 90 -1.00 8.28 10.99
C VAL A 90 0.24 7.55 10.49
N HIS A 91 0.32 6.23 10.65
CA HIS A 91 1.38 5.45 10.02
C HIS A 91 1.22 5.53 8.50
N LEU A 92 2.18 6.12 7.81
CA LEU A 92 2.12 6.33 6.37
C LEU A 92 2.74 5.17 5.62
N ASN A 93 1.96 4.56 4.71
CA ASN A 93 2.38 3.46 3.83
C ASN A 93 2.63 3.93 2.40
N ALA A 94 2.04 5.05 2.01
CA ALA A 94 2.05 5.50 0.64
C ALA A 94 2.19 7.02 0.54
N ILE A 95 2.98 7.45 -0.45
CA ILE A 95 3.22 8.83 -0.83
C ILE A 95 3.29 8.92 -2.35
N THR A 96 2.74 9.99 -2.93
CA THR A 96 2.82 10.26 -4.37
C THR A 96 2.73 11.76 -4.64
N MET A 97 3.32 12.21 -5.74
CA MET A 97 3.26 13.61 -6.17
C MET A 97 2.44 13.76 -7.45
N ASP A 98 1.74 14.89 -7.57
CA ASP A 98 1.00 15.21 -8.79
C ASP A 98 1.99 15.56 -9.91
N PRO A 99 2.04 14.79 -11.02
CA PRO A 99 2.99 15.01 -12.11
C PRO A 99 2.79 16.34 -12.85
N ARG A 100 1.62 16.98 -12.71
CA ARG A 100 1.32 18.30 -13.29
C ARG A 100 1.60 19.46 -12.33
N ASN A 101 1.62 19.19 -11.05
CA ASN A 101 1.86 20.20 -10.03
C ASN A 101 2.77 19.64 -8.92
N PRO A 102 4.09 19.78 -9.05
CA PRO A 102 5.06 19.23 -8.09
C PRO A 102 4.92 19.79 -6.67
N ASN A 103 4.10 20.82 -6.47
CA ASN A 103 3.81 21.32 -5.15
C ASN A 103 2.70 20.54 -4.41
N ILE A 104 2.07 19.58 -5.08
CA ILE A 104 0.97 18.79 -4.51
C ILE A 104 1.48 17.38 -4.23
N ILE A 105 1.35 16.98 -2.96
CA ILE A 105 1.71 15.67 -2.45
C ILE A 105 0.50 15.00 -1.81
N ALA A 106 0.30 13.72 -2.08
CA ALA A 106 -0.72 12.92 -1.42
C ALA A 106 -0.07 11.85 -0.55
N VAL A 107 -0.59 11.65 0.66
CA VAL A 107 -0.15 10.62 1.61
C VAL A 107 -1.33 9.83 2.14
N GLY A 108 -1.08 8.57 2.50
CA GLY A 108 -2.07 7.67 3.07
C GLY A 108 -1.41 6.52 3.83
N GLY A 109 -2.17 5.90 4.72
CA GLY A 109 -1.62 4.83 5.55
C GLY A 109 -2.66 4.15 6.44
N SER A 110 -2.45 4.11 7.74
CA SER A 110 -3.20 3.32 8.73
C SER A 110 -4.68 3.71 8.90
N ASN A 111 -5.19 4.65 8.10
CA ASN A 111 -6.61 4.98 8.06
C ASN A 111 -7.13 5.17 6.63
N SER A 112 -8.44 5.32 6.47
CA SER A 112 -9.11 5.38 5.17
C SER A 112 -8.99 6.73 4.44
N LEU A 113 -8.41 7.77 5.06
CA LEU A 113 -8.32 9.10 4.46
C LEU A 113 -6.98 9.30 3.73
N ALA A 114 -7.01 9.46 2.41
CA ALA A 114 -5.89 10.01 1.67
C ALA A 114 -5.89 11.54 1.84
N ARG A 115 -4.77 12.10 2.22
CA ARG A 115 -4.61 13.54 2.49
C ARG A 115 -3.70 14.16 1.46
N VAL A 116 -4.14 15.27 0.90
CA VAL A 116 -3.41 16.04 -0.10
C VAL A 116 -2.91 17.33 0.53
N TYR A 117 -1.63 17.60 0.37
CA TYR A 117 -0.96 18.78 0.92
C TYR A 117 -0.37 19.63 -0.20
N ASP A 118 -0.37 20.94 0.00
CA ASP A 118 0.41 21.88 -0.81
C ASP A 118 1.69 22.21 -0.03
N ILE A 119 2.83 21.70 -0.51
CA ILE A 119 4.13 21.85 0.18
C ILE A 119 4.59 23.29 0.34
N ARG A 120 4.06 24.22 -0.46
CA ARG A 120 4.33 25.66 -0.32
C ARG A 120 3.72 26.26 0.96
N LYS A 121 2.72 25.56 1.54
CA LYS A 121 2.07 25.96 2.80
C LYS A 121 2.74 25.34 4.02
N CYS A 122 3.69 24.41 3.82
CA CYS A 122 4.48 23.82 4.88
C CYS A 122 5.58 24.77 5.32
N LYS A 123 5.99 24.67 6.58
CA LYS A 123 7.16 25.37 7.08
C LYS A 123 8.41 24.57 6.71
N TRP A 124 9.39 25.26 6.17
CA TRP A 124 10.68 24.69 5.74
C TRP A 124 11.82 24.98 6.72
N ASP A 125 11.49 25.14 8.00
CA ASP A 125 12.46 25.47 9.05
C ASP A 125 12.91 24.27 9.89
N GLY A 126 12.53 23.05 9.45
CA GLY A 126 12.81 21.79 10.17
C GLY A 126 11.92 21.60 11.40
N SER A 127 11.00 22.51 11.68
CA SER A 127 9.95 22.26 12.65
C SER A 127 8.90 21.38 11.97
N SER A 128 8.79 20.12 12.39
CA SER A 128 7.76 19.18 11.92
C SER A 128 6.37 19.57 12.43
N ASP A 129 6.03 20.86 12.25
CA ASP A 129 4.78 21.43 12.69
C ASP A 129 3.60 20.83 11.92
N PHE A 130 2.47 20.88 12.54
CA PHE A 130 1.19 20.40 12.06
C PHE A 130 0.80 21.12 10.75
N ALA A 131 0.96 20.43 9.61
CA ALA A 131 0.41 20.89 8.34
C ALA A 131 -1.04 20.43 8.21
N GLN A 132 -1.92 21.35 7.81
CA GLN A 132 -3.29 20.99 7.46
C GLN A 132 -3.36 20.53 6.01
N PRO A 133 -4.04 19.40 5.71
CA PRO A 133 -4.26 18.98 4.33
C PRO A 133 -5.06 20.06 3.58
N SER A 134 -4.77 20.22 2.32
CA SER A 134 -5.56 21.09 1.42
C SER A 134 -6.87 20.40 1.03
N ASP A 135 -6.86 19.07 0.96
CA ASP A 135 -8.01 18.24 0.63
C ASP A 135 -7.84 16.81 1.18
N CYS A 136 -8.95 16.09 1.35
CA CYS A 136 -8.99 14.70 1.75
C CYS A 136 -9.85 13.89 0.79
N TYR A 137 -9.47 12.63 0.53
CA TYR A 137 -10.20 11.72 -0.35
C TYR A 137 -10.49 10.42 0.40
N CYS A 138 -11.74 9.96 0.31
CA CYS A 138 -12.19 8.70 0.87
C CYS A 138 -13.53 8.30 0.25
N PRO A 139 -13.77 7.02 -0.05
CA PRO A 139 -15.12 6.57 -0.40
C PRO A 139 -16.08 6.81 0.76
N PRO A 140 -17.32 7.26 0.54
CA PRO A 140 -18.25 7.64 1.61
C PRO A 140 -18.48 6.53 2.65
N HIS A 141 -18.52 5.27 2.24
CA HIS A 141 -18.75 4.13 3.13
C HIS A 141 -17.53 3.75 3.98
N LEU A 142 -16.34 4.28 3.67
CA LEU A 142 -15.11 4.06 4.44
C LEU A 142 -14.77 5.21 5.41
N ILE A 143 -15.51 6.30 5.36
CA ILE A 143 -15.37 7.39 6.34
C ILE A 143 -15.67 6.80 7.72
N ASP A 144 -14.82 7.01 8.71
CA ASP A 144 -14.91 6.43 10.06
C ASP A 144 -14.66 4.91 10.18
N ASN A 145 -14.38 4.19 9.09
CA ASN A 145 -13.92 2.80 9.18
C ASN A 145 -12.46 2.77 9.64
N ARG A 146 -12.22 2.21 10.83
CA ARG A 146 -10.89 2.15 11.47
C ARG A 146 -10.09 0.91 11.09
N SER A 147 -10.73 -0.10 10.49
CA SER A 147 -10.07 -1.35 10.11
C SER A 147 -9.44 -1.26 8.71
N VAL A 148 -9.81 -0.25 7.92
CA VAL A 148 -9.35 -0.08 6.54
C VAL A 148 -8.30 1.02 6.48
N GLY A 149 -7.13 0.68 5.92
CA GLY A 149 -6.03 1.59 5.67
C GLY A 149 -5.67 1.67 4.19
N ILE A 150 -4.89 2.67 3.83
CA ILE A 150 -4.39 2.86 2.47
C ILE A 150 -3.07 2.12 2.32
N THR A 151 -2.95 1.35 1.24
CA THR A 151 -1.75 0.58 0.88
C THR A 151 -0.99 1.19 -0.27
N GLY A 152 -1.65 1.92 -1.16
CA GLY A 152 -1.01 2.52 -2.33
C GLY A 152 -1.74 3.74 -2.85
N LEU A 153 -0.96 4.67 -3.41
CA LEU A 153 -1.43 5.91 -4.01
C LEU A 153 -0.71 6.14 -5.34
N ALA A 154 -1.43 6.68 -6.32
CA ALA A 154 -0.83 7.18 -7.55
C ALA A 154 -1.64 8.35 -8.12
N PHE A 155 -0.95 9.37 -8.67
CA PHE A 155 -1.59 10.41 -9.45
C PHE A 155 -1.56 10.10 -10.95
N SER A 156 -2.66 10.38 -11.65
CA SER A 156 -2.67 10.35 -13.10
C SER A 156 -2.12 11.66 -13.69
N HIS A 157 -1.80 11.65 -15.00
CA HIS A 157 -1.47 12.89 -15.74
C HIS A 157 -2.62 13.92 -15.78
N GLN A 158 -3.81 13.58 -15.29
CA GLN A 158 -4.95 14.49 -15.20
C GLN A 158 -5.17 14.99 -13.76
N SER A 159 -4.22 14.73 -12.87
CA SER A 159 -4.31 15.01 -11.42
C SER A 159 -5.48 14.28 -10.73
N GLU A 160 -5.87 13.10 -11.25
CA GLU A 160 -6.82 12.21 -10.58
C GLU A 160 -6.03 11.35 -9.59
N LEU A 161 -6.62 11.06 -8.43
CA LEU A 161 -5.97 10.30 -7.36
C LEU A 161 -6.51 8.87 -7.31
N LEU A 162 -5.63 7.91 -7.55
CA LEU A 162 -5.89 6.48 -7.40
C LEU A 162 -5.48 6.04 -6.00
N ILE A 163 -6.38 5.34 -5.32
CA ILE A 163 -6.20 4.89 -3.93
C ILE A 163 -6.50 3.41 -3.82
N SER A 164 -5.55 2.64 -3.32
CA SER A 164 -5.71 1.23 -2.99
C SER A 164 -5.85 1.06 -1.48
N TYR A 165 -6.80 0.22 -1.05
CA TYR A 165 -7.09 -0.06 0.35
C TYR A 165 -6.83 -1.52 0.70
N ASN A 166 -6.49 -1.81 1.95
CA ASN A 166 -6.46 -3.18 2.45
C ASN A 166 -7.90 -3.70 2.66
N ASP A 167 -8.12 -4.97 2.37
CA ASP A 167 -9.43 -5.67 2.45
C ASP A 167 -10.58 -5.01 1.68
N GLU A 168 -10.25 -4.10 0.75
CA GLU A 168 -11.21 -3.32 -0.01
C GLU A 168 -10.73 -3.14 -1.47
N LYS A 169 -11.45 -2.37 -2.25
CA LYS A 169 -11.21 -2.13 -3.67
C LYS A 169 -10.21 -1.01 -3.90
N ILE A 170 -9.91 -0.78 -5.18
CA ILE A 170 -9.16 0.39 -5.64
C ILE A 170 -10.16 1.43 -6.16
N TYR A 171 -9.93 2.69 -5.83
CA TYR A 171 -10.80 3.81 -6.18
C TYR A 171 -10.02 4.90 -6.90
N LEU A 172 -10.58 5.42 -8.00
CA LEU A 172 -10.04 6.57 -8.73
C LEU A 172 -10.95 7.78 -8.50
N PHE A 173 -10.40 8.80 -7.91
CA PHE A 173 -11.09 10.05 -7.64
C PHE A 173 -10.71 11.10 -8.69
N PRO A 174 -11.68 11.85 -9.25
CA PRO A 174 -11.39 13.02 -10.07
C PRO A 174 -10.71 14.11 -9.22
N LYS A 175 -9.98 15.00 -9.86
CA LYS A 175 -9.23 16.09 -9.20
C LYS A 175 -10.07 16.89 -8.19
N ASN A 176 -11.35 17.10 -8.47
CA ASN A 176 -12.26 17.89 -7.63
C ASN A 176 -13.20 17.01 -6.79
N GLY A 177 -12.90 15.71 -6.66
CA GLY A 177 -13.70 14.73 -5.92
C GLY A 177 -13.39 14.64 -4.43
N GLY A 178 -12.61 15.55 -3.88
CA GLY A 178 -12.22 15.56 -2.48
C GLY A 178 -13.33 16.01 -1.52
N LEU A 179 -13.13 15.69 -0.25
CA LEU A 179 -14.06 15.98 0.85
C LEU A 179 -13.77 17.32 1.54
N GLY A 180 -12.72 18.04 1.09
CA GLY A 180 -12.18 19.21 1.74
C GLY A 180 -11.17 18.88 2.84
N PRO A 181 -10.60 19.91 3.50
CA PRO A 181 -9.53 19.75 4.47
C PRO A 181 -9.97 19.08 5.78
N ASP A 182 -11.27 19.13 6.11
CA ASP A 182 -11.85 18.47 7.30
C ASP A 182 -13.17 17.79 6.94
N PRO A 183 -13.14 16.47 6.60
CA PRO A 183 -14.33 15.74 6.18
C PRO A 183 -15.42 15.62 7.25
N LYS A 184 -15.12 15.84 8.53
CA LYS A 184 -16.11 15.78 9.62
C LYS A 184 -16.98 17.02 9.73
N SER A 185 -16.53 18.17 9.28
CA SER A 185 -17.34 19.39 9.31
C SER A 185 -18.49 19.34 8.32
N SER A 186 -18.37 18.53 7.27
CA SER A 186 -19.35 18.41 6.19
C SER A 186 -20.57 17.52 6.53
N THR A 187 -20.45 16.62 7.50
CA THR A 187 -21.53 15.66 7.88
C THR A 187 -22.50 16.20 8.92
N LYS A 188 -22.29 17.40 9.47
CA LYS A 188 -23.15 17.98 10.51
C LYS A 188 -24.33 18.82 9.98
N ILE A 189 -24.56 18.89 8.67
CA ILE A 189 -25.61 19.75 8.07
C ILE A 189 -26.95 19.01 7.88
N GLU A 190 -27.03 17.71 8.07
CA GLU A 190 -28.28 16.97 8.02
C GLU A 190 -28.77 16.57 9.41
N GLY A 191 -29.42 17.49 10.10
CA GLY A 191 -30.10 17.15 11.36
C GLY A 191 -30.42 18.35 12.24
N ASN A 192 -31.16 19.35 11.74
CA ASN A 192 -31.96 20.18 12.61
C ASN A 192 -33.15 20.77 11.82
N GLU A 193 -34.30 20.17 11.98
CA GLU A 193 -35.57 20.77 11.58
C GLU A 193 -35.88 21.95 12.49
N GLY A 194 -36.04 23.09 11.90
CA GLY A 194 -36.77 24.22 12.50
C GLY A 194 -35.95 25.44 12.85
N SER A 195 -35.78 26.36 11.92
CA SER A 195 -36.08 27.79 12.08
C SER A 195 -35.76 28.60 10.82
N LYS A 196 -36.66 29.53 10.57
CA LYS A 196 -36.87 30.42 9.43
C LYS A 196 -35.67 31.29 9.03
N SER A 197 -35.52 31.41 7.71
CA SER A 197 -35.15 32.65 7.00
C SER A 197 -33.77 33.24 7.29
N ALA A 198 -32.78 32.86 6.46
CA ALA A 198 -31.77 33.80 6.00
C ALA A 198 -31.39 33.40 4.57
N MET A 199 -31.54 34.37 3.68
CA MET A 199 -31.16 34.36 2.29
C MET A 199 -29.64 34.12 2.20
N PHE A 200 -29.22 32.90 1.87
CA PHE A 200 -27.84 32.59 1.50
C PHE A 200 -27.78 32.19 0.04
N THR A 201 -26.96 32.95 -0.65
CA THR A 201 -26.51 32.72 -2.02
C THR A 201 -26.19 31.24 -2.26
N SER A 202 -26.79 30.71 -3.33
CA SER A 202 -26.53 29.37 -3.89
C SER A 202 -25.03 29.10 -4.03
N SER A 203 -24.43 28.36 -3.09
CA SER A 203 -23.23 27.62 -3.38
C SER A 203 -23.64 26.49 -4.32
N GLU A 204 -23.13 26.52 -5.53
CA GLU A 204 -23.23 25.48 -6.53
C GLU A 204 -22.97 24.12 -5.83
N SER A 205 -23.96 23.25 -5.88
CA SER A 205 -23.79 21.83 -5.56
C SER A 205 -22.80 21.27 -6.57
N VAL A 206 -21.53 21.20 -6.21
CA VAL A 206 -20.51 20.51 -6.96
C VAL A 206 -21.00 19.08 -7.07
N ASP A 207 -21.41 18.66 -8.25
CA ASP A 207 -21.79 17.29 -8.58
C ASP A 207 -20.54 16.43 -8.37
N ARG A 208 -20.41 15.88 -7.15
CA ARG A 208 -19.30 14.98 -6.79
C ARG A 208 -19.54 13.66 -7.50
N SER A 209 -19.00 13.53 -8.69
CA SER A 209 -19.08 12.25 -9.41
C SER A 209 -18.48 11.15 -8.52
N ALA A 210 -19.22 10.04 -8.38
CA ALA A 210 -18.75 8.89 -7.62
C ALA A 210 -17.39 8.39 -8.16
N PRO A 211 -16.46 7.96 -7.31
CA PRO A 211 -15.17 7.46 -7.75
C PRO A 211 -15.34 6.22 -8.63
N GLN A 212 -14.49 6.10 -9.66
CA GLN A 212 -14.41 4.87 -10.44
C GLN A 212 -13.82 3.74 -9.59
N VAL A 213 -14.38 2.54 -9.69
CA VAL A 213 -13.99 1.39 -8.85
C VAL A 213 -13.35 0.29 -9.68
N TYR A 214 -12.30 -0.34 -9.13
CA TYR A 214 -11.60 -1.49 -9.72
C TYR A 214 -11.65 -2.66 -8.74
N VAL A 215 -12.05 -3.83 -9.24
CA VAL A 215 -12.35 -5.02 -8.42
C VAL A 215 -11.62 -6.26 -8.91
N GLY A 216 -11.50 -7.27 -8.04
CA GLY A 216 -11.01 -8.60 -8.39
C GLY A 216 -9.63 -8.93 -7.85
N HIS A 217 -8.79 -7.96 -7.49
CA HIS A 217 -7.54 -8.22 -6.78
C HIS A 217 -7.83 -8.51 -5.29
N ARG A 218 -6.84 -9.09 -4.62
CA ARG A 218 -6.84 -9.33 -3.18
C ARG A 218 -5.70 -8.55 -2.53
N ASN A 219 -6.00 -7.82 -1.47
CA ASN A 219 -5.04 -6.95 -0.80
C ASN A 219 -5.28 -6.96 0.72
N CYS A 220 -4.95 -8.06 1.40
CA CYS A 220 -5.15 -8.23 2.84
C CYS A 220 -3.90 -8.69 3.59
N GLU A 221 -2.84 -9.10 2.91
CA GLU A 221 -1.68 -9.70 3.59
C GLU A 221 -0.48 -8.75 3.68
N THR A 222 -0.25 -7.96 2.63
CA THR A 222 0.90 -7.04 2.57
C THR A 222 0.49 -5.72 1.91
N VAL A 223 1.29 -4.68 2.15
CA VAL A 223 1.15 -3.39 1.47
C VAL A 223 1.46 -3.57 -0.02
N LYS A 224 0.55 -3.14 -0.90
CA LYS A 224 0.67 -3.26 -2.35
C LYS A 224 0.64 -1.91 -3.04
N GLY A 225 1.56 -1.75 -4.00
CA GLY A 225 1.55 -0.60 -4.89
C GLY A 225 0.44 -0.68 -5.91
N VAL A 226 -0.06 0.48 -6.30
CA VAL A 226 -0.99 0.69 -7.41
C VAL A 226 -0.41 1.74 -8.34
N THR A 227 -0.61 1.58 -9.64
CA THR A 227 -0.02 2.49 -10.64
C THR A 227 -0.88 2.61 -11.89
N PHE A 228 -0.59 3.64 -12.69
CA PHE A 228 -1.15 3.80 -14.02
C PHE A 228 -0.18 3.25 -15.07
N ILE A 229 -0.72 2.68 -16.14
CA ILE A 229 0.03 2.15 -17.27
C ILE A 229 -0.46 2.78 -18.57
N GLY A 230 0.44 2.87 -19.54
CA GLY A 230 0.17 3.44 -20.84
C GLY A 230 0.59 4.90 -20.93
N PRO A 231 0.89 5.38 -22.15
CA PRO A 231 1.44 6.72 -22.36
C PRO A 231 0.51 7.85 -21.92
N ASN A 232 -0.80 7.60 -21.87
CA ASN A 232 -1.80 8.56 -21.39
C ASN A 232 -2.51 8.06 -20.12
N HIS A 233 -1.91 7.10 -19.39
CA HIS A 233 -2.53 6.48 -18.23
C HIS A 233 -3.91 5.85 -18.52
N GLU A 234 -4.01 5.09 -19.61
CA GLU A 234 -5.27 4.46 -20.04
C GLU A 234 -5.67 3.27 -19.18
N TYR A 235 -4.71 2.70 -18.44
CA TYR A 235 -4.90 1.52 -17.64
C TYR A 235 -4.47 1.75 -16.20
N VAL A 236 -5.04 0.95 -15.30
CA VAL A 236 -4.69 0.85 -13.88
C VAL A 236 -4.13 -0.55 -13.64
N ALA A 237 -3.08 -0.66 -12.83
CA ALA A 237 -2.49 -1.93 -12.44
C ALA A 237 -2.27 -2.01 -10.93
N SER A 238 -2.41 -3.22 -10.40
CA SER A 238 -2.10 -3.55 -9.01
C SER A 238 -1.61 -4.99 -8.89
N GLY A 239 -0.76 -5.22 -7.89
CA GLY A 239 -0.45 -6.56 -7.42
C GLY A 239 -1.58 -7.17 -6.63
N SER A 240 -1.42 -8.43 -6.24
CA SER A 240 -2.43 -9.16 -5.47
C SER A 240 -1.78 -10.24 -4.60
N ASP A 241 -2.43 -10.58 -3.48
CA ASP A 241 -2.04 -11.69 -2.61
C ASP A 241 -2.14 -13.05 -3.28
N CYS A 242 -2.80 -13.15 -4.43
CA CYS A 242 -2.83 -14.40 -5.20
C CYS A 242 -1.63 -14.56 -6.15
N GLY A 243 -0.60 -13.73 -6.06
CA GLY A 243 0.59 -13.78 -6.91
C GLY A 243 0.38 -13.29 -8.34
N ARG A 244 -0.74 -12.64 -8.61
CA ARG A 244 -1.05 -12.11 -9.94
C ARG A 244 -0.94 -10.60 -9.98
N LEU A 245 -0.62 -10.11 -11.16
CA LEU A 245 -0.69 -8.72 -11.55
C LEU A 245 -2.01 -8.49 -12.28
N PHE A 246 -2.81 -7.54 -11.80
CA PHE A 246 -4.11 -7.20 -12.34
C PHE A 246 -4.02 -5.91 -13.16
N ILE A 247 -4.72 -5.87 -14.30
CA ILE A 247 -4.82 -4.70 -15.18
C ILE A 247 -6.29 -4.44 -15.52
N TRP A 248 -6.70 -3.19 -15.33
CA TRP A 248 -8.03 -2.69 -15.68
C TRP A 248 -7.93 -1.52 -16.64
N ARG A 249 -8.99 -1.33 -17.41
CA ARG A 249 -9.14 -0.10 -18.21
C ARG A 249 -9.60 1.05 -17.30
N LYS A 250 -8.86 2.15 -17.33
CA LYS A 250 -9.09 3.29 -16.44
C LYS A 250 -10.50 3.85 -16.54
N ARG A 251 -11.00 4.11 -17.75
CA ARG A 251 -12.23 4.88 -18.00
C ARG A 251 -13.51 4.25 -17.45
N ASP A 252 -13.58 2.93 -17.32
CA ASP A 252 -14.80 2.18 -16.98
C ASP A 252 -14.57 1.07 -15.95
N GLY A 253 -13.36 0.94 -15.42
CA GLY A 253 -13.01 -0.09 -14.44
C GLY A 253 -13.05 -1.51 -14.98
N LYS A 254 -13.20 -1.69 -16.30
CA LYS A 254 -13.29 -3.02 -16.89
C LYS A 254 -11.99 -3.79 -16.68
N PHE A 255 -12.11 -4.96 -16.06
CA PHE A 255 -11.01 -5.91 -15.93
C PHE A 255 -10.55 -6.38 -17.32
N LEU A 256 -9.25 -6.38 -17.54
CA LEU A 256 -8.64 -6.75 -18.81
C LEU A 256 -7.76 -7.99 -18.70
N ARG A 257 -6.94 -8.05 -17.64
CA ARG A 257 -5.93 -9.09 -17.50
C ARG A 257 -5.62 -9.39 -16.03
N ALA A 258 -5.34 -10.68 -15.78
CA ALA A 258 -4.54 -11.12 -14.64
C ALA A 258 -3.37 -11.94 -15.19
N MET A 259 -2.15 -11.56 -14.83
CA MET A 259 -0.94 -12.26 -15.25
C MET A 259 -0.30 -12.89 -14.02
N GLU A 260 0.18 -14.12 -14.15
CA GLU A 260 0.84 -14.83 -13.06
C GLU A 260 2.25 -14.24 -12.87
N GLY A 261 2.44 -13.46 -11.83
CA GLY A 261 3.68 -12.84 -11.45
C GLY A 261 4.50 -13.74 -10.53
N ASP A 262 4.22 -13.71 -9.25
CA ASP A 262 4.91 -14.46 -8.22
C ASP A 262 4.18 -15.75 -7.84
N GLU A 263 4.89 -16.68 -7.21
CA GLU A 263 4.25 -17.87 -6.63
C GLU A 263 3.31 -17.51 -5.48
N CYS A 264 3.64 -16.46 -4.69
CA CYS A 264 2.87 -16.04 -3.54
C CYS A 264 2.18 -14.68 -3.77
N ILE A 265 2.90 -13.58 -3.65
CA ILE A 265 2.34 -12.23 -3.60
C ILE A 265 3.10 -11.31 -4.54
N VAL A 266 2.39 -10.50 -5.31
CA VAL A 266 2.97 -9.36 -6.05
C VAL A 266 2.72 -8.09 -5.25
N ASN A 267 3.79 -7.42 -4.81
CA ASN A 267 3.71 -6.21 -3.99
C ASN A 267 3.91 -4.93 -4.79
N CYS A 268 4.83 -4.95 -5.74
CA CYS A 268 5.24 -3.76 -6.47
C CYS A 268 5.06 -3.93 -7.98
N ILE A 269 4.62 -2.86 -8.62
CA ILE A 269 4.48 -2.76 -10.07
C ILE A 269 4.95 -1.38 -10.47
N GLU A 270 5.94 -1.33 -11.37
CA GLU A 270 6.47 -0.07 -11.90
C GLU A 270 6.42 -0.10 -13.43
N PRO A 271 5.74 0.87 -14.05
CA PRO A 271 5.75 1.02 -15.50
C PRO A 271 7.04 1.70 -15.95
N HIS A 272 7.54 1.28 -17.10
CA HIS A 272 8.64 2.00 -17.75
C HIS A 272 8.11 3.36 -18.27
N PRO A 273 8.84 4.49 -18.06
CA PRO A 273 8.33 5.83 -18.36
C PRO A 273 8.11 6.11 -19.85
N HIS A 274 8.75 5.35 -20.76
CA HIS A 274 8.75 5.65 -22.20
C HIS A 274 8.26 4.51 -23.09
N VAL A 275 8.25 3.27 -22.62
CA VAL A 275 7.84 2.11 -23.39
C VAL A 275 6.81 1.29 -22.63
N MET A 276 6.01 0.50 -23.34
CA MET A 276 4.96 -0.35 -22.76
C MET A 276 5.56 -1.59 -22.09
N THR A 277 6.49 -1.38 -21.17
CA THR A 277 7.11 -2.41 -20.35
C THR A 277 6.75 -2.16 -18.89
N ILE A 278 6.50 -3.21 -18.16
CA ILE A 278 6.16 -3.18 -16.73
C ILE A 278 7.15 -4.07 -16.01
N ALA A 279 7.66 -3.62 -14.88
CA ALA A 279 8.37 -4.45 -13.92
C ALA A 279 7.42 -4.82 -12.78
N SER A 280 7.48 -6.06 -12.31
CA SER A 280 6.79 -6.48 -11.08
C SER A 280 7.72 -7.27 -10.17
N SER A 281 7.53 -7.09 -8.87
CA SER A 281 8.24 -7.84 -7.84
C SER A 281 7.31 -8.11 -6.66
N GLY A 282 7.66 -9.09 -5.86
CA GLY A 282 6.88 -9.46 -4.69
C GLY A 282 7.74 -10.20 -3.68
N ILE A 283 7.30 -11.38 -3.30
CA ILE A 283 7.99 -12.21 -2.30
C ILE A 283 9.01 -13.15 -2.93
N ASP A 284 8.87 -13.46 -4.20
CA ASP A 284 9.87 -14.24 -4.93
C ASP A 284 11.18 -13.44 -5.05
N ASN A 285 12.31 -14.14 -5.26
CA ASN A 285 13.64 -13.53 -5.29
C ASN A 285 14.01 -12.92 -6.65
N ASP A 286 13.03 -12.63 -7.50
CA ASP A 286 13.23 -12.11 -8.85
C ASP A 286 12.36 -10.91 -9.17
N VAL A 287 12.76 -10.15 -10.20
CA VAL A 287 11.97 -9.10 -10.80
C VAL A 287 11.55 -9.55 -12.19
N LYS A 288 10.24 -9.51 -12.45
CA LYS A 288 9.67 -9.93 -13.72
C LYS A 288 9.42 -8.75 -14.63
N LEU A 289 9.86 -8.84 -15.89
CA LEU A 289 9.63 -7.82 -16.91
C LEU A 289 8.54 -8.29 -17.89
N TRP A 290 7.55 -7.45 -18.12
CA TRP A 290 6.42 -7.72 -18.98
C TRP A 290 6.43 -6.78 -20.17
N THR A 291 6.47 -7.36 -21.39
CA THR A 291 6.43 -6.61 -22.64
C THR A 291 5.30 -7.12 -23.52
N PRO A 292 4.58 -6.24 -24.23
CA PRO A 292 3.55 -6.67 -25.15
C PRO A 292 4.19 -7.25 -26.43
N SER A 293 4.32 -8.57 -26.49
CA SER A 293 4.93 -9.29 -27.62
C SER A 293 3.95 -10.16 -28.41
N ALA A 294 2.70 -10.29 -27.95
CA ALA A 294 1.70 -11.12 -28.60
C ALA A 294 1.15 -10.47 -29.87
N ASN A 295 1.19 -11.22 -30.98
CA ASN A 295 0.61 -10.77 -32.28
C ASN A 295 -0.92 -10.91 -32.32
N GLU A 296 -1.51 -11.75 -31.45
CA GLU A 296 -2.92 -11.97 -31.38
C GLU A 296 -3.52 -11.32 -30.12
N ARG A 297 -4.74 -10.81 -30.28
CA ARG A 297 -5.49 -10.25 -29.15
C ARG A 297 -5.92 -11.39 -28.22
N ALA A 298 -5.41 -11.40 -27.02
CA ALA A 298 -5.82 -12.38 -26.05
C ALA A 298 -7.29 -12.17 -25.62
N GLN A 299 -7.94 -13.28 -25.25
CA GLN A 299 -9.31 -13.26 -24.74
C GLN A 299 -9.40 -12.44 -23.45
N VAL A 300 -10.47 -11.66 -23.33
CA VAL A 300 -10.79 -10.94 -22.10
C VAL A 300 -11.35 -11.94 -21.10
N LEU A 301 -10.63 -12.18 -20.01
CA LEU A 301 -11.09 -13.03 -18.92
C LEU A 301 -12.07 -12.24 -18.04
N ASN A 302 -13.07 -12.93 -17.45
CA ASN A 302 -13.84 -12.39 -16.35
C ASN A 302 -13.14 -12.69 -15.02
N VAL A 303 -13.28 -11.82 -14.04
CA VAL A 303 -12.68 -12.04 -12.70
C VAL A 303 -13.17 -13.35 -12.07
N GLU A 304 -14.43 -13.69 -12.29
CA GLU A 304 -15.08 -14.91 -11.79
C GLU A 304 -14.52 -16.20 -12.42
N GLU A 305 -13.93 -16.12 -13.62
CA GLU A 305 -13.29 -17.23 -14.32
C GLU A 305 -11.85 -17.47 -13.86
N LEU A 306 -11.30 -16.58 -13.01
CA LEU A 306 -9.97 -16.74 -12.46
C LEU A 306 -9.98 -17.90 -11.45
N LYS A 307 -9.41 -19.03 -11.85
CA LYS A 307 -9.23 -20.17 -10.95
C LYS A 307 -8.50 -19.71 -9.69
N PRO A 308 -8.99 -20.09 -8.48
CA PRO A 308 -8.22 -19.87 -7.27
C PRO A 308 -6.87 -20.54 -7.43
N ARG A 309 -5.79 -19.81 -7.14
CA ARG A 309 -4.45 -20.37 -7.19
C ARG A 309 -4.24 -21.14 -5.90
N LYS A 310 -3.96 -22.44 -6.00
CA LYS A 310 -3.53 -23.25 -4.83
C LYS A 310 -2.23 -22.61 -4.34
N ARG A 311 -2.23 -22.08 -3.13
CA ARG A 311 -0.98 -21.66 -2.49
C ARG A 311 -0.14 -22.90 -2.30
N LYS A 312 1.06 -22.91 -2.84
CA LYS A 312 2.09 -23.76 -2.25
C LYS A 312 2.30 -23.15 -0.86
N ALA A 313 1.91 -23.87 0.17
CA ALA A 313 2.24 -23.51 1.54
C ALA A 313 3.77 -23.51 1.64
N LYS A 314 4.39 -22.41 1.23
CA LYS A 314 5.72 -22.11 1.72
C LYS A 314 5.46 -21.76 3.17
N LEU A 315 5.72 -22.74 4.02
CA LEU A 315 5.88 -22.50 5.45
C LEU A 315 6.81 -21.31 5.54
N TRP A 316 6.24 -20.15 5.88
CA TRP A 316 7.05 -19.02 6.26
C TRP A 316 7.84 -19.55 7.45
N HIS A 317 9.09 -19.92 7.23
CA HIS A 317 10.03 -19.95 8.31
C HIS A 317 10.08 -18.50 8.81
N PHE A 318 9.13 -18.15 9.70
CA PHE A 318 9.51 -17.26 10.75
C PHE A 318 10.75 -17.94 11.32
N ALA A 319 11.91 -17.43 10.99
CA ALA A 319 13.08 -17.67 11.77
C ALA A 319 12.76 -17.02 13.12
N LEU A 320 12.00 -17.76 13.95
CA LEU A 320 11.89 -17.46 15.37
C LEU A 320 13.35 -17.40 15.79
N PRO A 321 13.80 -16.31 16.43
CA PRO A 321 15.15 -16.25 16.96
C PRO A 321 15.42 -17.56 17.70
N GLU A 322 16.54 -18.20 17.44
CA GLU A 322 16.88 -19.51 18.01
C GLU A 322 16.64 -19.56 19.53
N GLU A 323 16.82 -18.42 20.21
CA GLU A 323 16.54 -18.16 21.61
C GLU A 323 15.06 -18.35 21.96
N LEU A 324 14.14 -17.95 21.10
CA LEU A 324 12.69 -18.11 21.30
C LEU A 324 12.27 -19.57 21.12
N VAL A 325 12.85 -20.28 20.16
CA VAL A 325 12.62 -21.73 19.96
C VAL A 325 13.13 -22.52 21.18
N TRP A 326 14.31 -22.18 21.69
CA TRP A 326 14.85 -22.80 22.90
C TRP A 326 14.02 -22.47 24.14
N HIS A 327 13.46 -21.27 24.25
CA HIS A 327 12.57 -20.89 25.36
C HIS A 327 11.28 -21.69 25.35
N VAL A 328 10.67 -21.91 24.18
CA VAL A 328 9.47 -22.71 24.00
C VAL A 328 9.72 -24.18 24.32
N LEU A 329 10.82 -24.75 23.83
CA LEU A 329 11.20 -26.13 24.11
C LEU A 329 11.56 -26.34 25.59
N ALA A 330 12.21 -25.36 26.23
CA ALA A 330 12.51 -25.40 27.66
C ALA A 330 11.24 -25.31 28.53
N SER A 331 10.26 -24.51 28.12
CA SER A 331 8.96 -24.41 28.81
C SER A 331 8.18 -25.72 28.72
N ARG A 332 8.15 -26.37 27.55
CA ARG A 332 7.54 -27.70 27.41
C ARG A 332 8.21 -28.78 28.27
N ARG A 333 9.53 -28.75 28.40
CA ARG A 333 10.28 -29.67 29.26
C ARG A 333 9.96 -29.46 30.75
N ARG A 334 9.72 -28.25 31.21
CA ARG A 334 9.34 -27.93 32.60
C ARG A 334 7.91 -28.34 32.92
N GLN A 335 6.96 -28.17 31.98
CA GLN A 335 5.58 -28.64 32.15
C GLN A 335 5.49 -30.17 32.20
N SER A 336 6.36 -30.91 31.51
CA SER A 336 6.43 -32.35 31.59
C SER A 336 7.15 -32.86 32.85
N ALA A 337 7.84 -32.00 33.58
CA ALA A 337 8.59 -32.32 34.78
C ALA A 337 7.84 -31.94 36.10
N GLY A 338 6.66 -31.35 36.05
CA GLY A 338 5.78 -31.15 37.20
C GLY A 338 6.23 -30.12 38.23
N GLU A 339 6.97 -29.08 37.84
CA GLU A 339 7.34 -27.99 38.75
C GLU A 339 6.43 -26.76 38.52
N ASP A 340 5.50 -26.57 39.49
CA ASP A 340 4.67 -25.38 39.61
C ASP A 340 5.48 -24.19 40.11
N SER A 341 5.55 -23.12 39.30
CA SER A 341 5.80 -21.78 39.84
C SER A 341 5.01 -20.75 39.01
N SER A 342 3.93 -20.31 39.63
CA SER A 342 3.03 -19.24 39.18
C SER A 342 3.72 -17.88 39.32
N ALA A 343 3.79 -17.09 38.28
CA ALA A 343 3.55 -15.67 38.11
C ALA A 343 4.35 -15.14 36.89
N ASP A 344 3.71 -14.35 36.05
CA ASP A 344 4.25 -13.55 34.94
C ASP A 344 4.36 -14.21 33.54
N LEU A 345 3.52 -15.16 33.18
CA LEU A 345 3.57 -15.85 31.87
C LEU A 345 2.23 -15.92 31.11
N GLU A 346 1.18 -15.22 31.55
CA GLU A 346 -0.15 -15.35 30.91
C GLU A 346 -0.21 -14.73 29.51
N ASP A 347 0.46 -13.63 29.25
CA ASP A 347 0.37 -12.93 27.96
C ASP A 347 1.13 -13.62 26.80
N ASN A 348 2.22 -14.32 27.11
CA ASN A 348 3.01 -15.00 26.07
C ASN A 348 2.48 -16.41 25.72
N THR A 349 1.68 -17.01 26.60
CA THR A 349 1.13 -18.35 26.38
C THR A 349 -0.06 -18.35 25.42
N GLU A 350 -0.87 -17.28 25.40
CA GLU A 350 -1.96 -17.12 24.43
C GLU A 350 -1.44 -16.96 22.99
N LEU A 351 -0.43 -16.12 22.79
CA LEU A 351 0.19 -15.92 21.48
C LEU A 351 0.82 -17.21 20.95
N LEU A 352 1.47 -17.96 21.84
CA LEU A 352 2.10 -19.24 21.51
C LEU A 352 1.08 -20.32 21.19
N ASN A 353 -0.03 -20.38 21.90
CA ASN A 353 -1.14 -21.30 21.63
C ASN A 353 -1.85 -20.97 20.32
N LEU A 354 -1.96 -19.68 19.96
CA LEU A 354 -2.49 -19.24 18.67
C LEU A 354 -1.61 -19.66 17.51
N VAL A 355 -0.29 -19.54 17.63
CA VAL A 355 0.69 -19.96 16.61
C VAL A 355 0.69 -21.48 16.46
N LEU A 356 0.60 -22.23 17.56
CA LEU A 356 0.54 -23.70 17.53
C LEU A 356 -0.79 -24.23 17.01
N GLN A 357 -1.93 -23.59 17.32
CA GLN A 357 -3.23 -23.93 16.74
C GLN A 357 -3.34 -23.61 15.26
N ALA A 358 -2.65 -22.57 14.79
CA ALA A 358 -2.54 -22.29 13.36
C ALA A 358 -1.72 -23.37 12.63
N ALA A 359 -0.62 -23.84 13.22
CA ALA A 359 0.21 -24.91 12.68
C ALA A 359 -0.50 -26.27 12.65
N ASP A 360 -1.30 -26.60 13.65
CA ASP A 360 -2.07 -27.86 13.71
C ASP A 360 -3.28 -27.89 12.77
N ARG A 361 -3.88 -26.73 12.45
CA ARG A 361 -4.97 -26.63 11.46
C ARG A 361 -4.51 -26.87 10.04
N ASP A 362 -3.28 -26.48 9.72
CA ASP A 362 -2.72 -26.71 8.36
C ASP A 362 -2.27 -28.18 8.15
N SER A 363 -2.01 -28.94 9.23
CA SER A 363 -1.62 -30.36 9.14
C SER A 363 -2.80 -31.33 8.97
N LEU A 364 -4.04 -30.88 9.23
CA LEU A 364 -5.26 -31.72 9.14
C LEU A 364 -6.02 -31.59 7.82
N SER A 365 -5.55 -30.76 6.88
CA SER A 365 -6.19 -30.56 5.58
C SER A 365 -5.55 -31.31 4.40
N ASP A 366 -4.53 -32.13 4.65
CA ASP A 366 -3.74 -32.79 3.59
C ASP A 366 -4.04 -34.30 3.38
N ASP A 367 -5.04 -34.86 4.07
CA ASP A 367 -5.38 -36.31 3.99
C ASP A 367 -6.83 -36.58 3.51
N SER A 368 -7.25 -35.97 2.41
CA SER A 368 -8.44 -36.47 1.71
C SER A 368 -8.46 -35.99 0.25
N ASP A 369 -7.84 -36.74 -0.63
CA ASP A 369 -8.20 -36.92 -2.05
C ASP A 369 -7.13 -37.81 -2.74
N GLU A 370 -7.05 -39.09 -2.32
CA GLU A 370 -6.61 -40.18 -3.18
C GLU A 370 -7.77 -41.13 -3.40
N ASP A 371 -7.89 -41.60 -4.67
CA ASP A 371 -8.72 -42.69 -5.14
C ASP A 371 -10.18 -42.40 -5.55
N GLU A 372 -10.34 -42.15 -6.85
CA GLU A 372 -11.28 -42.92 -7.70
C GLU A 372 -10.89 -42.82 -9.18
N GLU A 373 -9.94 -43.65 -9.57
CA GLU A 373 -9.92 -44.20 -10.94
C GLU A 373 -10.82 -45.44 -10.97
N THR A 374 -11.95 -45.35 -11.61
CA THR A 374 -12.60 -46.56 -12.13
C THR A 374 -12.73 -46.48 -13.64
N SER A 375 -11.97 -47.35 -14.23
CA SER A 375 -12.15 -47.88 -15.58
C SER A 375 -13.60 -48.32 -15.82
N ASP A 376 -14.13 -47.96 -16.98
CA ASP A 376 -14.96 -48.88 -17.73
C ASP A 376 -14.87 -48.63 -19.25
N CYS A 377 -14.28 -49.62 -19.90
CA CYS A 377 -14.36 -49.92 -21.33
C CYS A 377 -15.68 -50.65 -21.65
N SER A 378 -16.15 -50.44 -22.83
CA SER A 378 -17.04 -51.22 -23.71
C SER A 378 -18.29 -50.46 -24.10
N GLY A 379 -18.48 -50.13 -25.37
CA GLY A 379 -18.77 -50.99 -26.51
C GLY A 379 -20.10 -50.59 -27.09
N SER A 380 -20.08 -50.04 -28.22
CA SER A 380 -20.93 -50.27 -29.42
C SER A 380 -20.85 -49.05 -30.34
#